data_1bcc16a4727b9bba2c748c2825ca1781
#
_entry.id   1bcc16a4727b9bba2c748c2825ca1781
#
_cell.length_a   1.000
_cell.length_b   1.000
_cell.length_c   1.000
_cell.angle_alpha   90.00
_cell.angle_beta   90.00
_cell.angle_gamma   90.00
#
_symmetry.space_group_name_H-M   'P 1'
#
loop_
_entity.id
_entity.type
_entity.pdbx_description
1 polymer ?
#
loop_
_entity_poly.entity_id
_entity_poly.type
_entity_poly.pdbx_seq_one_letter_code
_entity_poly.pdbx_strand_id
1 'polypeptide(L)'
;MKYERYHFGANLVLEIISGKWKLSIICSLDARPKRYNELKAYLQRVNGQPIAQKVLTEQLRQLENDLIVKRTDYHTVPPKVVYSLTDDGQRIHDFLIEMSRVGENLAQHLASADQPIAFDYSYQQMIHHQKGELHAKS
;
A
#
# COMPACT_ATOMS: atom_id res chain seq x y z
N MET A 1 -5.93 17.46 17.37
CA MET A 1 -5.93 16.52 16.25
C MET A 1 -5.74 17.27 14.94
N LYS A 2 -4.97 16.68 14.10
CA LYS A 2 -4.67 17.24 12.79
C LYS A 2 -5.86 17.21 11.85
N TYR A 3 -6.72 16.19 11.96
CA TYR A 3 -7.87 15.98 11.07
C TYR A 3 -9.14 16.43 11.78
N GLU A 4 -9.51 17.67 11.59
CA GLU A 4 -10.70 18.20 12.27
C GLU A 4 -11.86 18.43 11.32
N ARG A 5 -11.60 18.83 10.10
CA ARG A 5 -12.66 19.18 9.17
C ARG A 5 -12.23 18.98 7.72
N TYR A 6 -13.01 18.19 7.01
CA TYR A 6 -12.81 17.91 5.59
C TYR A 6 -14.09 18.22 4.83
N HIS A 7 -13.93 18.62 3.59
CA HIS A 7 -15.09 18.91 2.75
C HIS A 7 -15.87 17.63 2.45
N PHE A 8 -15.17 16.57 2.02
CA PHE A 8 -15.75 15.25 1.82
C PHE A 8 -14.91 14.21 2.56
N GLY A 9 -15.53 13.07 2.89
CA GLY A 9 -14.78 11.94 3.43
C GLY A 9 -13.65 11.49 2.52
N ALA A 10 -13.84 11.61 1.20
CA ALA A 10 -12.80 11.27 0.24
C ALA A 10 -11.53 12.10 0.44
N ASN A 11 -11.67 13.36 0.87
CA ASN A 11 -10.51 14.20 1.13
C ASN A 11 -9.64 13.65 2.26
N LEU A 12 -10.25 13.09 3.29
CA LEU A 12 -9.51 12.46 4.37
C LEU A 12 -8.72 11.25 3.85
N VAL A 13 -9.37 10.39 3.07
CA VAL A 13 -8.70 9.21 2.52
C VAL A 13 -7.54 9.61 1.62
N LEU A 14 -7.75 10.57 0.73
CA LEU A 14 -6.70 11.04 -0.17
C LEU A 14 -5.51 11.58 0.59
N GLU A 15 -5.74 12.32 1.67
CA GLU A 15 -4.64 12.82 2.48
C GLU A 15 -3.88 11.69 3.17
N ILE A 16 -4.60 10.71 3.72
CA ILE A 16 -3.98 9.59 4.42
C ILE A 16 -3.09 8.76 3.48
N ILE A 17 -3.53 8.53 2.26
CA ILE A 17 -2.80 7.66 1.32
C ILE A 17 -1.86 8.42 0.40
N SER A 18 -1.74 9.73 0.54
CA SER A 18 -0.86 10.53 -0.31
C SER A 18 0.61 10.19 -0.04
N GLY A 19 1.41 10.32 -1.09
CA GLY A 19 2.84 10.04 -1.01
C GLY A 19 3.22 8.86 -1.88
N LYS A 20 4.51 8.71 -2.07
CA LYS A 20 5.03 7.77 -3.06
C LYS A 20 4.88 6.31 -2.64
N TRP A 21 5.01 6.03 -1.33
CA TRP A 21 5.17 4.66 -0.88
C TRP A 21 3.95 4.06 -0.19
N LYS A 22 3.01 4.90 0.26
CA LYS A 22 1.90 4.41 1.10
C LYS A 22 1.00 3.42 0.39
N LEU A 23 0.68 3.67 -0.88
CA LEU A 23 -0.14 2.73 -1.65
C LEU A 23 0.56 1.37 -1.75
N SER A 24 1.85 1.37 -2.04
CA SER A 24 2.61 0.13 -2.16
C SER A 24 2.70 -0.61 -0.82
N ILE A 25 2.85 0.12 0.28
CA ILE A 25 2.87 -0.48 1.61
C ILE A 25 1.54 -1.17 1.91
N ILE A 26 0.43 -0.48 1.67
CA ILE A 26 -0.89 -1.02 1.92
C ILE A 26 -1.12 -2.28 1.09
N CYS A 27 -0.79 -2.24 -0.20
CA CYS A 27 -0.96 -3.39 -1.08
C CYS A 27 -0.09 -4.57 -0.65
N SER A 28 1.14 -4.31 -0.20
CA SER A 28 2.01 -5.41 0.21
C SER A 28 1.54 -6.07 1.50
N LEU A 29 0.95 -5.32 2.41
CA LEU A 29 0.46 -5.85 3.66
C LEU A 29 -0.89 -6.54 3.53
N ASP A 30 -1.65 -6.23 2.46
CA ASP A 30 -2.89 -6.96 2.20
C ASP A 30 -2.63 -8.44 1.96
N ALA A 31 -1.56 -8.74 1.25
CA ALA A 31 -1.23 -10.12 0.94
C ALA A 31 -0.98 -10.94 2.21
N ARG A 32 -0.21 -10.39 3.12
CA ARG A 32 0.05 -10.98 4.44
C ARG A 32 0.81 -10.01 5.32
N PRO A 33 0.76 -10.20 6.64
CA PRO A 33 1.61 -9.43 7.55
C PRO A 33 3.09 -9.66 7.23
N LYS A 34 3.91 -8.65 7.49
CA LYS A 34 5.34 -8.70 7.16
C LYS A 34 6.18 -8.07 8.26
N ARG A 35 7.37 -8.61 8.43
CA ARG A 35 8.39 -7.95 9.23
C ARG A 35 9.00 -6.82 8.42
N TYR A 36 9.66 -5.90 9.11
CA TYR A 36 10.24 -4.72 8.46
C TYR A 36 11.12 -5.07 7.25
N ASN A 37 12.06 -5.99 7.44
CA ASN A 37 12.98 -6.32 6.35
C ASN A 37 12.29 -7.02 5.19
N GLU A 38 11.28 -7.86 5.47
CA GLU A 38 10.47 -8.47 4.42
C GLU A 38 9.72 -7.41 3.62
N LEU A 39 9.12 -6.46 4.33
CA LEU A 39 8.39 -5.37 3.69
C LEU A 39 9.32 -4.53 2.84
N LYS A 40 10.48 -4.17 3.37
CA LYS A 40 11.46 -3.38 2.62
C LYS A 40 11.89 -4.09 1.34
N ALA A 41 12.23 -5.36 1.44
CA ALA A 41 12.65 -6.15 0.28
C ALA A 41 11.54 -6.25 -0.77
N TYR A 42 10.31 -6.47 -0.31
CA TYR A 42 9.15 -6.54 -1.19
C TYR A 42 8.94 -5.23 -1.93
N LEU A 43 8.97 -4.12 -1.21
CA LEU A 43 8.75 -2.80 -1.81
C LEU A 43 9.83 -2.46 -2.84
N GLN A 44 11.08 -2.78 -2.55
CA GLN A 44 12.17 -2.52 -3.49
C GLN A 44 12.04 -3.36 -4.75
N ARG A 45 11.61 -4.60 -4.60
CA ARG A 45 11.41 -5.49 -5.74
C ARG A 45 10.26 -5.02 -6.63
N VAL A 46 9.12 -4.68 -6.01
CA VAL A 46 7.92 -4.29 -6.76
C VAL A 46 8.09 -2.95 -7.44
N ASN A 47 8.71 -2.00 -6.76
CA ASN A 47 8.87 -0.64 -7.29
C ASN A 47 10.14 -0.45 -8.12
N GLY A 48 11.03 -1.43 -8.11
CA GLY A 48 12.24 -1.37 -8.91
C GLY A 48 13.24 -0.32 -8.46
N GLN A 49 13.16 0.14 -7.23
CA GLN A 49 14.06 1.15 -6.71
C GLN A 49 14.24 0.99 -5.21
N PRO A 50 15.39 1.42 -4.68
CA PRO A 50 15.63 1.31 -3.24
C PRO A 50 14.76 2.30 -2.46
N ILE A 51 14.51 1.95 -1.21
CA ILE A 51 13.84 2.84 -0.25
C ILE A 51 14.75 2.99 0.97
N ALA A 52 15.01 4.23 1.35
CA ALA A 52 15.84 4.51 2.52
C ALA A 52 15.11 4.07 3.79
N GLN A 53 15.86 3.55 4.75
CA GLN A 53 15.28 3.11 6.02
C GLN A 53 14.52 4.24 6.72
N LYS A 54 15.06 5.45 6.70
CA LYS A 54 14.40 6.60 7.30
C LYS A 54 13.05 6.87 6.66
N VAL A 55 12.97 6.77 5.33
CA VAL A 55 11.72 7.01 4.61
C VAL A 55 10.69 5.96 4.93
N LEU A 56 11.07 4.68 4.88
CA LEU A 56 10.13 3.60 5.17
C LEU A 56 9.62 3.66 6.60
N THR A 57 10.51 3.91 7.55
CA THR A 57 10.14 4.03 8.96
C THR A 57 9.14 5.16 9.16
N GLU A 58 9.36 6.30 8.52
CA GLU A 58 8.46 7.44 8.62
C GLU A 58 7.09 7.15 8.02
N GLN A 59 7.07 6.50 6.84
CA GLN A 59 5.81 6.14 6.19
C GLN A 59 5.00 5.16 7.04
N LEU A 60 5.67 4.16 7.61
CA LEU A 60 5.01 3.19 8.49
C LEU A 60 4.45 3.87 9.74
N ARG A 61 5.20 4.80 10.31
CA ARG A 61 4.74 5.52 11.50
C ARG A 61 3.51 6.37 11.19
N GLN A 62 3.49 7.04 10.04
CA GLN A 62 2.33 7.82 9.63
C GLN A 62 1.11 6.94 9.43
N LEU A 63 1.27 5.81 8.77
CA LEU A 63 0.17 4.86 8.56
C LEU A 63 -0.32 4.26 9.87
N GLU A 64 0.58 4.01 10.81
CA GLU A 64 0.21 3.54 12.13
C GLU A 64 -0.58 4.61 12.90
N ASN A 65 -0.11 5.85 12.86
CA ASN A 65 -0.80 6.97 13.51
C ASN A 65 -2.19 7.21 12.90
N ASP A 66 -2.35 6.94 11.62
CA ASP A 66 -3.63 7.10 10.92
C ASP A 66 -4.50 5.85 11.03
N LEU A 67 -4.11 4.87 11.83
CA LEU A 67 -4.86 3.64 12.11
C LEU A 67 -5.05 2.75 10.89
N ILE A 68 -4.18 2.85 9.92
CA ILE A 68 -4.21 2.02 8.71
C ILE A 68 -3.36 0.77 8.88
N VAL A 69 -2.25 0.91 9.58
CA VAL A 69 -1.29 -0.16 9.83
C VAL A 69 -1.17 -0.39 11.33
N LYS A 70 -1.05 -1.65 11.70
CA LYS A 70 -0.82 -2.09 13.07
C LYS A 70 0.60 -2.62 13.17
N ARG A 71 1.32 -2.17 14.19
CA ARG A 71 2.66 -2.68 14.52
C ARG A 71 2.52 -3.55 15.75
N THR A 72 2.86 -4.82 15.61
CA THR A 72 2.78 -5.78 16.72
C THR A 72 4.19 -6.18 17.14
N ASP A 73 4.54 -5.84 18.36
CA ASP A 73 5.80 -6.25 18.98
C ASP A 73 5.53 -7.46 19.86
N TYR A 74 6.16 -8.58 19.55
CA TYR A 74 5.94 -9.83 20.28
C TYR A 74 6.79 -9.94 21.54
N HIS A 75 7.68 -8.95 21.77
CA HIS A 75 8.54 -8.91 22.98
C HIS A 75 9.34 -10.19 23.18
N THR A 76 9.87 -10.72 22.10
CA THR A 76 10.65 -11.96 22.13
C THR A 76 12.15 -11.65 22.00
N VAL A 77 12.99 -12.68 22.24
CA VAL A 77 14.42 -12.62 21.99
C VAL A 77 14.77 -13.80 21.09
N PRO A 78 15.19 -13.54 19.85
CA PRO A 78 15.45 -12.23 19.25
C PRO A 78 14.14 -11.46 19.01
N PRO A 79 14.23 -10.13 18.87
CA PRO A 79 13.05 -9.29 18.68
C PRO A 79 12.24 -9.68 17.45
N LYS A 80 10.92 -9.62 17.59
CA LYS A 80 10.01 -9.88 16.48
C LYS A 80 8.95 -8.80 16.47
N VAL A 81 8.91 -8.01 15.39
CA VAL A 81 7.91 -6.97 15.15
C VAL A 81 7.30 -7.22 13.79
N VAL A 82 5.97 -7.22 13.73
CA VAL A 82 5.21 -7.52 12.52
C VAL A 82 4.26 -6.37 12.21
N TYR A 83 4.22 -5.98 10.97
CA TYR A 83 3.28 -4.97 10.46
C TYR A 83 2.15 -5.66 9.73
N SER A 84 0.93 -5.17 9.94
CA SER A 84 -0.27 -5.71 9.32
C SER A 84 -1.26 -4.58 9.07
N LEU A 85 -2.26 -4.82 8.22
CA LEU A 85 -3.35 -3.86 8.04
C LEU A 85 -4.33 -3.98 9.19
N THR A 86 -4.88 -2.83 9.59
CA THR A 86 -6.07 -2.80 10.46
C THR A 86 -7.31 -3.09 9.61
N ASP A 87 -8.48 -3.21 10.26
CA ASP A 87 -9.73 -3.35 9.51
C ASP A 87 -9.96 -2.14 8.60
N ASP A 88 -9.65 -0.95 9.07
CA ASP A 88 -9.74 0.25 8.24
C ASP A 88 -8.74 0.22 7.09
N GLY A 89 -7.53 -0.25 7.36
CA GLY A 89 -6.53 -0.43 6.33
C GLY A 89 -6.97 -1.40 5.25
N GLN A 90 -7.64 -2.48 5.64
CA GLN A 90 -8.16 -3.45 4.70
C GLN A 90 -9.25 -2.84 3.82
N ARG A 91 -10.14 -2.05 4.41
CA ARG A 91 -11.17 -1.36 3.63
C ARG A 91 -10.58 -0.39 2.64
N ILE A 92 -9.54 0.33 3.04
CA ILE A 92 -8.85 1.23 2.12
C ILE A 92 -8.20 0.43 0.99
N HIS A 93 -7.58 -0.70 1.30
CA HIS A 93 -7.00 -1.54 0.27
C HIS A 93 -8.05 -1.98 -0.75
N ASP A 94 -9.20 -2.45 -0.29
CA ASP A 94 -10.26 -2.89 -1.17
C ASP A 94 -10.74 -1.77 -2.08
N PHE A 95 -10.83 -0.57 -1.53
CA PHE A 95 -11.16 0.62 -2.31
C PHE A 95 -10.07 0.95 -3.33
N LEU A 96 -8.81 0.75 -2.99
CA LEU A 96 -7.70 1.04 -3.93
C LEU A 96 -7.72 0.15 -5.16
N ILE A 97 -8.17 -1.09 -5.04
CA ILE A 97 -8.34 -1.97 -6.19
C ILE A 97 -9.34 -1.34 -7.15
N GLU A 98 -10.49 -0.91 -6.65
CA GLU A 98 -11.52 -0.28 -7.48
C GLU A 98 -11.03 1.04 -8.06
N MET A 99 -10.32 1.84 -7.27
CA MET A 99 -9.75 3.10 -7.75
C MET A 99 -8.75 2.85 -8.87
N SER A 100 -7.96 1.79 -8.77
CA SER A 100 -6.98 1.42 -9.79
C SER A 100 -7.69 1.01 -11.08
N ARG A 101 -8.78 0.25 -10.97
CA ARG A 101 -9.57 -0.12 -12.15
C ARG A 101 -10.11 1.11 -12.86
N VAL A 102 -10.65 2.06 -12.09
CA VAL A 102 -11.17 3.32 -12.64
C VAL A 102 -10.05 4.08 -13.33
N GLY A 103 -8.87 4.16 -12.70
CA GLY A 103 -7.73 4.86 -13.27
C GLY A 103 -7.26 4.24 -14.59
N GLU A 104 -7.21 2.91 -14.65
CA GLU A 104 -6.79 2.22 -15.87
C GLU A 104 -7.82 2.41 -16.99
N ASN A 105 -9.10 2.39 -16.67
CA ASN A 105 -10.14 2.66 -17.66
C ASN A 105 -10.05 4.09 -18.20
N LEU A 106 -9.83 5.04 -17.30
CA LEU A 106 -9.65 6.44 -17.69
C LEU A 106 -8.43 6.61 -18.58
N ALA A 107 -7.35 5.90 -18.29
CA ALA A 107 -6.13 5.97 -19.06
C ALA A 107 -6.35 5.55 -20.52
N GLN A 108 -7.26 4.61 -20.76
CA GLN A 108 -7.57 4.19 -22.13
C GLN A 108 -8.17 5.32 -22.95
N HIS A 109 -8.90 6.24 -22.32
CA HIS A 109 -9.47 7.39 -23.00
C HIS A 109 -8.47 8.53 -23.14
N LEU A 110 -7.52 8.65 -22.22
CA LEU A 110 -6.53 9.72 -22.22
C LEU A 110 -5.31 9.40 -23.07
N ALA A 111 -4.98 8.12 -23.19
CA ALA A 111 -3.78 7.70 -23.89
C ALA A 111 -3.95 7.85 -25.41
N SER A 112 -2.84 8.08 -26.11
CA SER A 112 -2.79 8.09 -27.56
C SER A 112 -1.61 7.24 -28.01
N ALA A 113 -1.54 7.00 -29.33
CA ALA A 113 -0.43 6.23 -29.89
C ALA A 113 0.91 6.88 -29.59
N ASP A 114 0.93 8.22 -29.56
CA ASP A 114 2.15 8.98 -29.30
C ASP A 114 2.47 9.14 -27.84
N GLN A 115 1.45 9.03 -26.98
CA GLN A 115 1.59 9.18 -25.52
C GLN A 115 0.81 8.10 -24.80
N PRO A 116 1.29 6.86 -24.86
CA PRO A 116 0.64 5.77 -24.14
C PRO A 116 0.81 5.96 -22.64
N ILE A 117 -0.19 5.50 -21.89
CA ILE A 117 -0.15 5.46 -20.43
C ILE A 117 -0.02 4.01 -20.01
N ALA A 118 1.02 3.70 -19.26
CA ALA A 118 1.29 2.36 -18.80
C ALA A 118 1.34 2.31 -17.28
N PHE A 119 1.06 1.14 -16.72
CA PHE A 119 1.11 0.91 -15.28
C PHE A 119 2.02 -0.27 -15.02
N ASP A 120 2.90 -0.13 -14.04
CA ASP A 120 3.77 -1.20 -13.62
C ASP A 120 3.00 -2.32 -12.93
N TYR A 121 1.86 -1.99 -12.34
CA TYR A 121 1.08 -2.94 -11.55
C TYR A 121 -0.41 -2.70 -11.77
N SER A 122 -1.04 -3.56 -12.58
CA SER A 122 -2.45 -3.41 -12.93
C SER A 122 -3.37 -3.83 -11.79
N TYR A 123 -4.63 -3.38 -11.85
CA TYR A 123 -5.61 -3.80 -10.85
C TYR A 123 -5.87 -5.30 -10.90
N GLN A 124 -5.75 -5.92 -12.07
CA GLN A 124 -5.89 -7.37 -12.17
C GLN A 124 -4.77 -8.10 -11.44
N GLN A 125 -3.56 -7.56 -11.52
CA GLN A 125 -2.44 -8.10 -10.74
C GLN A 125 -2.66 -7.92 -9.25
N MET A 126 -3.25 -6.80 -8.83
CA MET A 126 -3.62 -6.60 -7.44
C MET A 126 -4.60 -7.65 -6.95
N ILE A 127 -5.61 -7.97 -7.75
CA ILE A 127 -6.57 -9.02 -7.41
C ILE A 127 -5.90 -10.39 -7.34
N HIS A 128 -5.05 -10.70 -8.30
CA HIS A 128 -4.31 -11.96 -8.31
C HIS A 128 -3.37 -12.07 -7.14
N HIS A 129 -2.69 -10.98 -6.81
CA HIS A 129 -1.80 -10.93 -5.67
C HIS A 129 -2.57 -11.25 -4.38
N GLN A 130 -3.75 -10.66 -4.23
CA GLN A 130 -4.62 -10.89 -3.10
C GLN A 130 -5.04 -12.36 -2.97
N LYS A 131 -5.40 -12.98 -4.10
CA LYS A 131 -5.89 -14.36 -4.11
C LYS A 131 -4.77 -15.40 -4.15
N GLY A 132 -3.71 -15.08 -4.86
CA GLY A 132 -2.67 -16.01 -5.19
C GLY A 132 -1.35 -15.79 -4.47
N GLU A 133 -1.28 -14.85 -3.58
CA GLU A 133 -0.04 -14.54 -2.85
C GLU A 133 0.52 -15.78 -2.17
N LEU A 134 -0.36 -16.59 -1.58
CA LEU A 134 0.04 -17.79 -0.89
C LEU A 134 0.69 -18.79 -1.83
N HIS A 135 0.36 -18.76 -3.10
CA HIS A 135 0.91 -19.64 -4.11
C HIS A 135 2.16 -19.04 -4.74
N ALA A 136 2.19 -17.73 -4.87
CA ALA A 136 3.28 -17.02 -5.53
C ALA A 136 4.57 -17.06 -4.73
N LYS A 137 4.52 -17.45 -3.49
CA LYS A 137 5.69 -17.57 -2.63
C LYS A 137 6.61 -18.70 -3.03
N SER A 138 6.07 -19.62 -3.74
CA SER A 138 6.85 -20.76 -4.20
C SER A 138 7.94 -20.33 -5.18
#